data_a396d25cda2563505b6f745c6512ac43
#
_entry.id   a396d25cda2563505b6f745c6512ac43
#
_cell.length_a   1.000
_cell.length_b   1.000
_cell.length_c   1.000
_cell.angle_alpha   90.00
_cell.angle_beta   90.00
_cell.angle_gamma   90.00
#
_symmetry.space_group_name_H-M   'P 1'
#
loop_
_entity.id
_entity.type
_entity.pdbx_description
1 polymer ?
#
loop_
_entity_poly.entity_id
_entity_poly.type
_entity_poly.pdbx_seq_one_letter_code
_entity_poly.pdbx_strand_id
1 'polypeptide(L)'
;FNDLNLFEKLLSSIFETVSARTAGFTNYPISLNSISDTGLLLLMTLMFIGASTGGTGGGIKTTTFIALMAATRSTLRGQKDVIISSRLISDKVILKAVGITVGSLLFVLLMAMLLSTTNTFVKKESFTFLEILFTCISAFATVGFDIGLTAKLNHFGQFILIVGMFVGRLGILLLLSALWQALYKSRIDRQKR
;
A
#
# COMPACT_ATOMS: atom_id res chain seq x y z
N PHE A 1 -1.88 -22.22 -14.10
CA PHE A 1 -0.40 -22.30 -14.04
C PHE A 1 0.13 -23.73 -14.31
N ASN A 2 -0.64 -24.80 -14.04
CA ASN A 2 -0.13 -26.17 -14.16
C ASN A 2 0.15 -26.59 -15.62
N ASP A 3 -0.60 -26.03 -16.56
CA ASP A 3 -0.55 -26.40 -17.98
C ASP A 3 0.45 -25.59 -18.82
N LEU A 4 1.18 -24.67 -18.18
CA LEU A 4 2.13 -23.78 -18.86
C LEU A 4 3.53 -24.38 -18.92
N ASN A 5 4.23 -24.12 -20.01
CA ASN A 5 5.66 -24.41 -20.15
C ASN A 5 6.50 -23.57 -19.16
N LEU A 6 7.71 -24.03 -18.82
CA LEU A 6 8.60 -23.33 -17.89
C LEU A 6 8.86 -21.86 -18.30
N PHE A 7 9.05 -21.64 -19.60
CA PHE A 7 9.26 -20.30 -20.16
C PHE A 7 8.05 -19.39 -19.98
N GLU A 8 6.84 -19.89 -20.23
CA GLU A 8 5.59 -19.17 -20.04
C GLU A 8 5.34 -18.83 -18.56
N LYS A 9 5.67 -19.78 -17.65
CA LYS A 9 5.60 -19.54 -16.19
C LYS A 9 6.53 -18.41 -15.76
N LEU A 10 7.76 -18.40 -16.25
CA LEU A 10 8.73 -17.34 -15.96
C LEU A 10 8.25 -16.00 -16.50
N LEU A 11 7.79 -15.96 -17.75
CA LEU A 11 7.31 -14.73 -18.38
C LEU A 11 6.09 -14.16 -17.65
N SER A 12 5.13 -15.00 -17.29
CA SER A 12 3.95 -14.61 -16.51
C SER A 12 4.34 -14.09 -15.12
N SER A 13 5.27 -14.76 -14.44
CA SER A 13 5.74 -14.32 -13.11
C SER A 13 6.43 -12.96 -13.16
N ILE A 14 7.25 -12.71 -14.18
CA ILE A 14 7.89 -11.42 -14.42
C ILE A 14 6.82 -10.37 -14.73
N PHE A 15 5.86 -10.69 -15.60
CA PHE A 15 4.77 -9.78 -15.96
C PHE A 15 3.98 -9.33 -14.71
N GLU A 16 3.50 -10.29 -13.89
CA GLU A 16 2.75 -9.99 -12.67
C GLU A 16 3.58 -9.18 -11.66
N THR A 17 4.87 -9.50 -11.52
CA THR A 17 5.78 -8.78 -10.62
C THR A 17 5.99 -7.32 -11.06
N VAL A 18 6.13 -7.08 -12.37
CA VAL A 18 6.26 -5.73 -12.93
C VAL A 18 4.93 -4.99 -12.84
N SER A 19 3.82 -5.66 -13.15
CA SER A 19 2.48 -5.10 -13.11
C SER A 19 2.05 -4.69 -11.69
N ALA A 20 2.51 -5.41 -10.66
CA ALA A 20 2.31 -5.05 -9.25
C ALA A 20 2.91 -3.67 -8.87
N ARG A 21 3.79 -3.12 -9.71
CA ARG A 21 4.35 -1.76 -9.56
C ARG A 21 3.47 -0.67 -10.16
N THR A 22 2.17 -0.74 -9.90
CA THR A 22 1.14 0.25 -10.27
C THR A 22 0.75 0.27 -11.76
N ALA A 23 0.94 -0.85 -12.48
CA ALA A 23 0.43 -1.02 -13.84
C ALA A 23 -0.99 -1.64 -13.87
N GLY A 24 -1.25 -2.61 -13.00
CA GLY A 24 -2.60 -3.16 -12.78
C GLY A 24 -3.10 -4.14 -13.84
N PHE A 25 -2.28 -4.53 -14.79
CA PHE A 25 -2.64 -5.54 -15.80
C PHE A 25 -2.33 -6.94 -15.30
N THR A 26 -3.22 -7.88 -15.59
CA THR A 26 -3.06 -9.30 -15.24
C THR A 26 -3.11 -10.17 -16.47
N ASN A 27 -2.21 -11.15 -16.57
CA ASN A 27 -2.26 -12.17 -17.62
C ASN A 27 -3.25 -13.27 -17.29
N TYR A 28 -3.45 -13.54 -16.00
CA TYR A 28 -4.35 -14.55 -15.46
C TYR A 28 -5.25 -13.94 -14.41
N PRO A 29 -6.48 -14.42 -14.27
CA PRO A 29 -7.36 -13.94 -13.20
C PRO A 29 -6.71 -14.24 -11.84
N ILE A 30 -6.46 -13.18 -11.08
CA ILE A 30 -5.94 -13.30 -9.72
C ILE A 30 -7.10 -13.79 -8.85
N SER A 31 -6.99 -15.03 -8.35
CA SER A 31 -7.94 -15.61 -7.41
C SER A 31 -7.20 -16.52 -6.44
N LEU A 32 -7.79 -16.80 -5.27
CA LEU A 32 -7.24 -17.76 -4.31
C LEU A 32 -7.03 -19.17 -4.91
N ASN A 33 -7.80 -19.52 -5.93
CA ASN A 33 -7.68 -20.80 -6.63
C ASN A 33 -6.53 -20.84 -7.65
N SER A 34 -6.06 -19.68 -8.11
CA SER A 34 -5.00 -19.58 -9.13
C SER A 34 -3.63 -19.30 -8.58
N ILE A 35 -3.55 -18.63 -7.41
CA ILE A 35 -2.29 -18.21 -6.79
C ILE A 35 -2.31 -18.70 -5.33
N SER A 36 -1.17 -19.25 -4.86
CA SER A 36 -1.02 -19.65 -3.47
C SER A 36 -1.07 -18.43 -2.52
N ASP A 37 -1.47 -18.65 -1.27
CA ASP A 37 -1.48 -17.59 -0.24
C ASP A 37 -0.12 -16.90 -0.09
N THR A 38 0.97 -17.67 -0.21
CA THR A 38 2.33 -17.12 -0.20
C THR A 38 2.57 -16.20 -1.41
N GLY A 39 2.08 -16.56 -2.60
CA GLY A 39 2.14 -15.72 -3.80
C GLY A 39 1.36 -14.43 -3.64
N LEU A 40 0.16 -14.49 -3.05
CA LEU A 40 -0.63 -13.30 -2.74
C LEU A 40 0.06 -12.38 -1.73
N LEU A 41 0.65 -12.92 -0.67
CA LEU A 41 1.43 -12.15 0.31
C LEU A 41 2.62 -11.46 -0.35
N LEU A 42 3.32 -12.15 -1.25
CA LEU A 42 4.43 -11.57 -2.00
C LEU A 42 3.97 -10.43 -2.90
N LEU A 43 2.87 -10.62 -3.64
CA LEU A 43 2.28 -9.57 -4.47
C LEU A 43 1.84 -8.38 -3.62
N MET A 44 1.18 -8.60 -2.47
CA MET A 44 0.80 -7.54 -1.53
C MET A 44 2.01 -6.73 -1.06
N THR A 45 3.11 -7.40 -0.74
CA THR A 45 4.35 -6.73 -0.33
C THR A 45 4.92 -5.88 -1.46
N LEU A 46 4.94 -6.40 -2.69
CA LEU A 46 5.41 -5.68 -3.87
C LEU A 46 4.52 -4.48 -4.21
N MET A 47 3.19 -4.61 -4.06
CA MET A 47 2.25 -3.51 -4.25
C MET A 47 2.43 -2.43 -3.19
N PHE A 48 2.59 -2.82 -1.92
CA PHE A 48 2.74 -1.90 -0.80
C PHE A 48 4.02 -1.06 -0.92
N ILE A 49 5.13 -1.67 -1.41
CA ILE A 49 6.35 -0.96 -1.81
C ILE A 49 6.13 -0.42 -3.22
N GLY A 50 5.45 0.70 -3.32
CA GLY A 50 4.95 1.26 -4.56
C GLY A 50 6.03 1.82 -5.50
N ALA A 51 5.66 2.83 -6.27
CA ALA A 51 6.48 3.38 -7.35
C ALA A 51 7.68 4.20 -6.85
N SER A 52 8.62 4.44 -7.76
CA SER A 52 9.76 5.34 -7.57
C SER A 52 9.31 6.78 -7.30
N THR A 53 10.17 7.57 -6.67
CA THR A 53 9.89 8.96 -6.23
C THR A 53 9.52 9.93 -7.36
N GLY A 54 9.89 9.64 -8.59
CA GLY A 54 9.50 10.43 -9.77
C GLY A 54 8.20 9.95 -10.45
N GLY A 55 7.66 8.81 -10.01
CA GLY A 55 6.46 8.22 -10.60
C GLY A 55 5.17 8.67 -9.91
N THR A 56 4.07 8.57 -10.66
CA THR A 56 2.71 8.92 -10.20
C THR A 56 2.03 7.81 -9.40
N GLY A 57 2.67 6.65 -9.19
CA GLY A 57 2.11 5.52 -8.46
C GLY A 57 1.92 5.80 -6.97
N GLY A 58 0.92 5.15 -6.37
CA GLY A 58 0.64 5.21 -4.93
C GLY A 58 1.57 4.35 -4.08
N GLY A 59 1.14 4.09 -2.84
CA GLY A 59 1.90 3.27 -1.90
C GLY A 59 3.12 3.97 -1.29
N ILE A 60 3.94 3.21 -0.57
CA ILE A 60 5.18 3.68 0.04
C ILE A 60 6.24 3.81 -1.05
N LYS A 61 6.87 4.98 -1.17
CA LYS A 61 7.91 5.21 -2.17
C LYS A 61 9.14 4.35 -1.92
N THR A 62 9.78 3.89 -2.99
CA THR A 62 11.01 3.08 -2.91
C THR A 62 12.12 3.74 -2.09
N THR A 63 12.25 5.07 -2.16
CA THR A 63 13.21 5.83 -1.36
C THR A 63 12.91 5.77 0.14
N THR A 64 11.63 5.79 0.54
CA THR A 64 11.20 5.62 1.93
C THR A 64 11.58 4.23 2.43
N PHE A 65 11.33 3.20 1.62
CA PHE A 65 11.70 1.82 1.94
C PHE A 65 13.23 1.64 2.06
N ILE A 66 14.01 2.20 1.13
CA ILE A 66 15.48 2.16 1.19
C ILE A 66 16.01 2.87 2.44
N ALA A 67 15.44 4.02 2.80
CA ALA A 67 15.83 4.75 4.00
C ALA A 67 15.58 3.92 5.28
N LEU A 68 14.43 3.23 5.35
CA LEU A 68 14.12 2.33 6.47
C LEU A 68 15.07 1.14 6.53
N MET A 69 15.34 0.49 5.40
CA MET A 69 16.28 -0.64 5.34
C MET A 69 17.68 -0.23 5.76
N ALA A 70 18.14 0.95 5.33
CA ALA A 70 19.45 1.47 5.72
C ALA A 70 19.50 1.81 7.21
N ALA A 71 18.45 2.43 7.75
CA ALA A 71 18.35 2.74 9.18
C ALA A 71 18.35 1.45 10.02
N THR A 72 17.55 0.46 9.65
CA THR A 72 17.53 -0.85 10.32
C THR A 72 18.90 -1.51 10.28
N ARG A 73 19.56 -1.52 9.12
CA ARG A 73 20.90 -2.10 8.98
C ARG A 73 21.95 -1.37 9.82
N SER A 74 21.90 -0.03 9.89
CA SER A 74 22.80 0.78 10.71
C SER A 74 22.62 0.47 12.19
N THR A 75 21.36 0.42 12.65
CA THR A 75 21.00 0.08 14.03
C THR A 75 21.48 -1.31 14.40
N LEU A 76 21.26 -2.32 13.54
CA LEU A 76 21.73 -3.69 13.78
C LEU A 76 23.27 -3.81 13.83
N ARG A 77 23.99 -2.88 13.20
CA ARG A 77 25.45 -2.80 13.22
C ARG A 77 25.99 -1.94 14.36
N GLY A 78 25.13 -1.36 15.18
CA GLY A 78 25.52 -0.45 16.27
C GLY A 78 26.14 0.87 15.79
N GLN A 79 25.91 1.25 14.53
CA GLN A 79 26.41 2.51 13.97
C GLN A 79 25.47 3.65 14.36
N LYS A 80 26.03 4.80 14.77
CA LYS A 80 25.24 5.99 15.12
C LYS A 80 24.68 6.68 13.88
N ASP A 81 25.40 6.62 12.77
CA ASP A 81 25.09 7.35 11.56
C ASP A 81 24.54 6.42 10.46
N VAL A 82 23.48 6.85 9.78
CA VAL A 82 22.92 6.12 8.63
C VAL A 82 23.51 6.71 7.35
N ILE A 83 24.32 5.90 6.67
CA ILE A 83 25.00 6.30 5.42
C ILE A 83 24.43 5.49 4.26
N ILE A 84 23.94 6.17 3.23
CA ILE A 84 23.53 5.57 1.96
C ILE A 84 24.39 6.17 0.84
N SER A 85 25.07 5.33 0.08
CA SER A 85 25.88 5.78 -1.08
C SER A 85 26.81 6.95 -0.73
N SER A 86 27.56 6.84 0.38
CA SER A 86 28.50 7.86 0.89
C SER A 86 27.86 9.19 1.32
N ARG A 87 26.54 9.23 1.51
CA ARG A 87 25.81 10.40 2.04
C ARG A 87 25.17 10.08 3.38
N LEU A 88 25.36 10.96 4.33
CA LEU A 88 24.75 10.90 5.65
C LEU A 88 23.27 11.29 5.56
N ILE A 89 22.39 10.45 6.10
CA ILE A 89 20.95 10.72 6.16
C ILE A 89 20.62 11.31 7.52
N SER A 90 19.93 12.44 7.54
CA SER A 90 19.51 13.05 8.79
C SER A 90 18.39 12.24 9.46
N ASP A 91 18.39 12.23 10.79
CA ASP A 91 17.38 11.55 11.62
C ASP A 91 15.96 12.01 11.30
N LYS A 92 15.79 13.27 10.91
CA LYS A 92 14.49 13.82 10.48
C LYS A 92 13.92 13.08 9.27
N VAL A 93 14.76 12.66 8.33
CA VAL A 93 14.33 11.89 7.14
C VAL A 93 13.93 10.48 7.55
N ILE A 94 14.68 9.87 8.46
CA ILE A 94 14.38 8.53 8.98
C ILE A 94 13.06 8.52 9.74
N LEU A 95 12.85 9.48 10.66
CA LEU A 95 11.59 9.61 11.40
C LEU A 95 10.40 9.84 10.45
N LYS A 96 10.61 10.63 9.40
CA LYS A 96 9.60 10.84 8.35
C LYS A 96 9.27 9.54 7.62
N ALA A 97 10.28 8.75 7.28
CA ALA A 97 10.11 7.46 6.61
C ALA A 97 9.35 6.45 7.50
N VAL A 98 9.69 6.39 8.80
CA VAL A 98 8.96 5.58 9.78
C VAL A 98 7.51 6.01 9.89
N GLY A 99 7.26 7.31 10.04
CA GLY A 99 5.90 7.87 10.14
C GLY A 99 5.04 7.56 8.91
N ILE A 100 5.59 7.66 7.70
CA ILE A 100 4.90 7.29 6.46
C ILE A 100 4.53 5.80 6.48
N THR A 101 5.49 4.93 6.79
CA THR A 101 5.29 3.48 6.71
C THR A 101 4.28 2.99 7.74
N VAL A 102 4.44 3.42 9.00
CA VAL A 102 3.51 3.05 10.08
C VAL A 102 2.12 3.62 9.80
N GLY A 103 2.03 4.89 9.40
CA GLY A 103 0.76 5.52 9.06
C GLY A 103 0.05 4.83 7.89
N SER A 104 0.80 4.45 6.84
CA SER A 104 0.26 3.71 5.69
C SER A 104 -0.26 2.34 6.08
N LEU A 105 0.50 1.61 6.92
CA LEU A 105 0.10 0.29 7.40
C LEU A 105 -1.18 0.37 8.24
N LEU A 106 -1.23 1.30 9.21
CA LEU A 106 -2.40 1.51 10.05
C LEU A 106 -3.63 1.90 9.22
N PHE A 107 -3.44 2.76 8.21
CA PHE A 107 -4.53 3.18 7.33
C PHE A 107 -5.09 2.00 6.51
N VAL A 108 -4.22 1.17 5.93
CA VAL A 108 -4.64 -0.04 5.19
C VAL A 108 -5.36 -1.02 6.09
N LEU A 109 -4.87 -1.25 7.32
CA LEU A 109 -5.53 -2.12 8.30
C LEU A 109 -6.91 -1.56 8.68
N LEU A 110 -7.02 -0.26 8.90
CA LEU A 110 -8.30 0.40 9.19
C LEU A 110 -9.30 0.24 8.03
N MET A 111 -8.85 0.40 6.79
CA MET A 111 -9.68 0.13 5.61
C MET A 111 -10.14 -1.33 5.58
N ALA A 112 -9.24 -2.28 5.83
CA ALA A 112 -9.58 -3.71 5.83
C ALA A 112 -10.59 -4.05 6.93
N MET A 113 -10.46 -3.47 8.13
CA MET A 113 -11.44 -3.61 9.21
C MET A 113 -12.80 -3.05 8.83
N LEU A 114 -12.85 -1.84 8.26
CA LEU A 114 -14.10 -1.23 7.81
C LEU A 114 -14.77 -2.06 6.70
N LEU A 115 -14.01 -2.54 5.73
CA LEU A 115 -14.54 -3.40 4.66
C LEU A 115 -15.02 -4.75 5.19
N SER A 116 -14.33 -5.32 6.19
CA SER A 116 -14.77 -6.56 6.83
C SER A 116 -16.15 -6.41 7.48
N THR A 117 -16.46 -5.26 8.10
CA THR A 117 -17.78 -4.99 8.68
C THR A 117 -18.84 -4.77 7.59
N THR A 118 -18.52 -4.11 6.48
CA THR A 118 -19.44 -3.90 5.36
C THR A 118 -19.73 -5.20 4.59
N ASN A 119 -18.78 -6.12 4.52
CA ASN A 119 -18.93 -7.42 3.87
C ASN A 119 -20.04 -8.28 4.53
N THR A 120 -20.31 -8.06 5.82
CA THR A 120 -21.41 -8.72 6.55
C THR A 120 -22.79 -8.36 5.98
N PHE A 121 -22.93 -7.23 5.30
CA PHE A 121 -24.18 -6.72 4.73
C PHE A 121 -24.36 -7.07 3.23
N VAL A 122 -23.33 -7.51 2.52
CA VAL A 122 -23.41 -7.95 1.14
C VAL A 122 -23.60 -9.45 1.08
N LYS A 123 -24.84 -9.83 0.79
CA LYS A 123 -25.34 -11.19 0.53
C LYS A 123 -24.29 -12.32 0.43
N LYS A 124 -24.35 -13.26 1.40
CA LYS A 124 -24.00 -14.71 1.32
C LYS A 124 -22.62 -15.16 0.83
N GLU A 125 -21.74 -14.32 0.36
CA GLU A 125 -20.36 -14.72 0.00
C GLU A 125 -19.40 -14.26 1.09
N SER A 126 -18.81 -15.22 1.79
CA SER A 126 -17.77 -14.96 2.80
C SER A 126 -16.43 -14.76 2.09
N PHE A 127 -15.99 -13.52 2.00
CA PHE A 127 -14.62 -13.23 1.57
C PHE A 127 -13.65 -13.50 2.71
N THR A 128 -12.53 -14.08 2.37
CA THR A 128 -11.44 -14.28 3.31
C THR A 128 -10.80 -12.93 3.66
N PHE A 129 -10.33 -12.78 4.89
CA PHE A 129 -9.62 -11.57 5.32
C PHE A 129 -8.44 -11.23 4.39
N LEU A 130 -7.77 -12.25 3.85
CA LEU A 130 -6.67 -12.09 2.89
C LEU A 130 -7.12 -11.39 1.58
N GLU A 131 -8.30 -11.73 1.07
CA GLU A 131 -8.87 -11.09 -0.13
C GLU A 131 -9.22 -9.62 0.12
N ILE A 132 -9.79 -9.34 1.28
CA ILE A 132 -10.10 -7.96 1.69
C ILE A 132 -8.81 -7.15 1.81
N LEU A 133 -7.81 -7.70 2.48
CA LEU A 133 -6.51 -7.05 2.67
C LEU A 133 -5.80 -6.80 1.33
N PHE A 134 -5.84 -7.78 0.42
CA PHE A 134 -5.29 -7.65 -0.94
C PHE A 134 -5.94 -6.48 -1.69
N THR A 135 -7.27 -6.41 -1.68
CA THR A 135 -8.01 -5.33 -2.34
C THR A 135 -7.73 -3.97 -1.71
N CYS A 136 -7.62 -3.88 -0.38
CA CYS A 136 -7.25 -2.65 0.32
C CYS A 136 -5.84 -2.17 -0.05
N ILE A 137 -4.87 -3.08 -0.10
CA ILE A 137 -3.48 -2.76 -0.49
C ILE A 137 -3.44 -2.33 -1.96
N SER A 138 -4.12 -3.04 -2.85
CA SER A 138 -4.22 -2.70 -4.27
C SER A 138 -4.82 -1.31 -4.48
N ALA A 139 -5.91 -0.98 -3.76
CA ALA A 139 -6.53 0.33 -3.80
C ALA A 139 -5.59 1.42 -3.26
N PHE A 140 -4.99 1.23 -2.08
CA PHE A 140 -4.07 2.18 -1.47
C PHE A 140 -2.81 2.40 -2.32
N ALA A 141 -2.22 1.34 -2.85
CA ALA A 141 -1.06 1.44 -3.72
C ALA A 141 -1.40 1.91 -5.15
N THR A 142 -2.70 2.08 -5.45
CA THR A 142 -3.21 2.47 -6.78
C THR A 142 -2.73 1.55 -7.91
N VAL A 143 -2.65 0.24 -7.62
CA VAL A 143 -2.21 -0.78 -8.58
C VAL A 143 -3.34 -1.16 -9.52
N GLY A 144 -4.51 -1.47 -8.97
CA GLY A 144 -5.69 -1.86 -9.76
C GLY A 144 -5.92 -3.37 -9.86
N PHE A 145 -5.16 -4.19 -9.16
CA PHE A 145 -5.46 -5.62 -9.07
C PHE A 145 -6.74 -5.85 -8.27
N ASP A 146 -7.65 -6.66 -8.80
CA ASP A 146 -8.89 -7.04 -8.13
C ASP A 146 -9.09 -8.57 -8.22
N ILE A 147 -9.56 -9.14 -7.12
CA ILE A 147 -9.91 -10.56 -7.00
C ILE A 147 -11.42 -10.77 -7.26
N GLY A 148 -12.12 -9.75 -7.77
CA GLY A 148 -13.56 -9.77 -7.96
C GLY A 148 -14.37 -9.32 -6.74
N LEU A 149 -13.71 -8.84 -5.69
CA LEU A 149 -14.35 -8.31 -4.50
C LEU A 149 -15.02 -6.96 -4.79
N THR A 150 -14.40 -6.11 -5.58
CA THR A 150 -14.85 -4.74 -5.84
C THR A 150 -16.27 -4.69 -6.43
N ALA A 151 -16.59 -5.62 -7.36
CA ALA A 151 -17.91 -5.69 -7.98
C ALA A 151 -19.01 -6.14 -6.99
N LYS A 152 -18.64 -6.76 -5.88
CA LYS A 152 -19.56 -7.31 -4.87
C LYS A 152 -19.74 -6.38 -3.66
N LEU A 153 -18.97 -5.29 -3.59
CA LEU A 153 -19.08 -4.31 -2.50
C LEU A 153 -20.36 -3.48 -2.63
N ASN A 154 -20.91 -3.14 -1.48
CA ASN A 154 -21.98 -2.13 -1.39
C ASN A 154 -21.40 -0.72 -1.64
N HIS A 155 -22.28 0.28 -1.78
CA HIS A 155 -21.87 1.67 -2.01
C HIS A 155 -20.94 2.23 -0.93
N PHE A 156 -21.11 1.81 0.33
CA PHE A 156 -20.25 2.23 1.42
C PHE A 156 -18.85 1.61 1.32
N GLY A 157 -18.75 0.32 0.96
CA GLY A 157 -17.46 -0.33 0.68
C GLY A 157 -16.71 0.31 -0.49
N GLN A 158 -17.44 0.64 -1.57
CA GLN A 158 -16.87 1.37 -2.70
C GLN A 158 -16.34 2.75 -2.29
N PHE A 159 -17.08 3.47 -1.44
CA PHE A 159 -16.62 4.75 -0.90
C PHE A 159 -15.33 4.64 -0.08
N ILE A 160 -15.20 3.60 0.75
CA ILE A 160 -13.96 3.33 1.49
C ILE A 160 -12.79 3.12 0.53
N LEU A 161 -12.97 2.35 -0.55
CA LEU A 161 -11.92 2.15 -1.54
C LEU A 161 -11.55 3.45 -2.27
N ILE A 162 -12.53 4.29 -2.63
CA ILE A 162 -12.29 5.62 -3.25
C ILE A 162 -11.41 6.48 -2.34
N VAL A 163 -11.73 6.55 -1.05
CA VAL A 163 -10.91 7.28 -0.07
C VAL A 163 -9.51 6.68 0.00
N GLY A 164 -9.41 5.35 0.01
CA GLY A 164 -8.13 4.64 0.01
C GLY A 164 -7.24 4.97 -1.19
N MET A 165 -7.79 4.94 -2.38
CA MET A 165 -7.10 5.31 -3.62
C MET A 165 -6.62 6.76 -3.60
N PHE A 166 -7.45 7.67 -3.11
CA PHE A 166 -7.11 9.08 -3.00
C PHE A 166 -5.98 9.34 -2.00
N VAL A 167 -6.07 8.76 -0.80
CA VAL A 167 -5.05 8.86 0.25
C VAL A 167 -3.72 8.26 -0.20
N GLY A 168 -3.77 7.08 -0.81
CA GLY A 168 -2.59 6.40 -1.31
C GLY A 168 -1.87 7.15 -2.43
N ARG A 169 -2.63 7.86 -3.28
CA ARG A 169 -2.10 8.68 -4.38
C ARG A 169 -1.40 9.94 -3.89
N LEU A 170 -2.01 10.67 -2.96
CA LEU A 170 -1.46 11.92 -2.42
C LEU A 170 -0.27 11.67 -1.48
N GLY A 171 -0.21 10.49 -0.88
CA GLY A 171 0.71 10.18 0.19
C GLY A 171 0.23 10.69 1.55
N ILE A 172 0.29 9.81 2.53
CA ILE A 172 -0.32 10.01 3.85
C ILE A 172 0.23 11.23 4.59
N LEU A 173 1.52 11.57 4.40
CA LEU A 173 2.13 12.73 5.04
C LEU A 173 1.63 14.07 4.50
N LEU A 174 1.38 14.18 3.20
CA LEU A 174 0.82 15.40 2.60
C LEU A 174 -0.57 15.65 3.17
N LEU A 175 -1.38 14.59 3.26
CA LEU A 175 -2.72 14.67 3.84
C LEU A 175 -2.70 15.05 5.31
N LEU A 176 -1.86 14.38 6.13
CA LEU A 176 -1.73 14.68 7.55
C LEU A 176 -1.20 16.10 7.80
N SER A 177 -0.21 16.56 7.01
CA SER A 177 0.32 17.92 7.14
C SER A 177 -0.72 18.97 6.76
N ALA A 178 -1.49 18.74 5.70
CA ALA A 178 -2.56 19.66 5.28
C ALA A 178 -3.69 19.73 6.33
N LEU A 179 -4.12 18.57 6.85
CA LEU A 179 -5.12 18.51 7.93
C LEU A 179 -4.61 19.19 9.21
N TRP A 180 -3.36 18.95 9.58
CA TRP A 180 -2.77 19.60 10.76
C TRP A 180 -2.72 21.11 10.61
N GLN A 181 -2.28 21.62 9.45
CA GLN A 181 -2.25 23.06 9.18
C GLN A 181 -3.66 23.68 9.22
N ALA A 182 -4.66 23.00 8.64
CA ALA A 182 -6.04 23.46 8.66
C ALA A 182 -6.59 23.53 10.10
N LEU A 183 -6.36 22.50 10.91
CA LEU A 183 -6.79 22.45 12.32
C LEU A 183 -6.05 23.48 13.19
N TYR A 184 -4.76 23.66 12.96
CA TYR A 184 -3.95 24.61 13.69
C TYR A 184 -4.37 26.06 13.40
N LYS A 185 -4.59 26.39 12.13
CA LYS A 185 -5.12 27.71 11.72
C LYS A 185 -6.47 28.00 12.36
N SER A 186 -7.37 27.03 12.36
CA SER A 186 -8.69 27.15 12.98
C SER A 186 -8.63 27.37 14.50
N ARG A 187 -7.62 26.83 15.20
CA ARG A 187 -7.38 27.10 16.65
C ARG A 187 -6.92 28.54 16.90
N ILE A 188 -5.98 29.05 16.10
CA ILE A 188 -5.47 30.41 16.23
C ILE A 188 -6.58 31.43 15.96
N ASP A 189 -7.42 31.21 14.97
CA ASP A 189 -8.52 32.10 14.64
C ASP A 189 -9.60 32.13 15.74
N ARG A 190 -9.80 31.03 16.50
CA ARG A 190 -10.69 30.99 17.67
C ARG A 190 -10.13 31.69 18.90
N GLN A 191 -8.80 31.74 19.06
CA GLN A 191 -8.16 32.45 20.19
C GLN A 191 -8.06 33.98 19.98
N LYS A 192 -8.25 34.44 18.74
CA LYS A 192 -8.24 35.88 18.40
C LYS A 192 -9.65 36.53 18.40
N ARG A 193 -10.69 35.76 18.66
CA ARG A 193 -12.07 36.22 18.88
C ARG A 193 -12.42 36.18 20.35
#